data_34489fa2b2c0ee4baa3bd11212b17210
#
_entry.id   34489fa2b2c0ee4baa3bd11212b17210
#
_cell.length_a   1.000
_cell.length_b   1.000
_cell.length_c   1.000
_cell.angle_alpha   90.00
_cell.angle_beta   90.00
_cell.angle_gamma   90.00
#
_symmetry.space_group_name_H-M   'P 1'
#
loop_
_entity.id
_entity.type
_entity.pdbx_description
1 polymer ?
#
loop_
_entity_poly.entity_id
_entity_poly.type
_entity_poly.pdbx_seq_one_letter_code
_entity_poly.pdbx_strand_id
1 'polypeptide(L)'
;MNYDRELISNGNPMERVVGFSRAVRVGPFVSVGGTAPVDADGKTVGVGDVAAQTRQCLAIIKAALEKAGSGLSDVVRTRIILTDIDDWKDAIDVRKDYFHDIRPVDTIMAIDRFVNPEWLIEIEADAIIENWGK
;
A
#
# COMPACT_ATOMS: atom_id res chain seq x y z
N MET A 1 9.70 4.13 27.16
CA MET A 1 8.40 4.62 26.69
C MET A 1 7.67 3.49 25.98
N ASN A 2 6.43 3.25 26.36
CA ASN A 2 5.63 2.19 25.76
C ASN A 2 4.68 2.79 24.72
N TYR A 3 4.66 2.19 23.54
CA TYR A 3 3.74 2.57 22.49
C TYR A 3 2.69 1.49 22.31
N ASP A 4 1.44 1.88 22.24
CA ASP A 4 0.36 0.96 21.91
C ASP A 4 0.50 0.49 20.47
N ARG A 5 0.21 -0.79 20.27
CA ARG A 5 0.20 -1.38 18.92
C ARG A 5 -1.23 -1.40 18.41
N GLU A 6 -1.49 -0.66 17.32
CA GLU A 6 -2.79 -0.64 16.66
C GLU A 6 -2.75 -1.51 15.41
N LEU A 7 -3.71 -2.41 15.30
CA LEU A 7 -3.90 -3.23 14.12
C LEU A 7 -5.01 -2.59 13.27
N ILE A 8 -4.67 -2.17 12.06
CA ILE A 8 -5.62 -1.52 11.15
C ILE A 8 -6.18 -2.56 10.21
N SER A 9 -7.50 -2.71 10.22
CA SER A 9 -8.22 -3.65 9.37
C SER A 9 -9.00 -2.92 8.29
N ASN A 10 -9.12 -3.50 7.10
CA ASN A 10 -10.06 -3.05 6.08
C ASN A 10 -11.19 -4.07 5.84
N GLY A 11 -11.36 -5.00 6.79
CA GLY A 11 -12.43 -6.00 6.73
C GLY A 11 -12.11 -7.24 5.91
N ASN A 12 -10.89 -7.41 5.43
CA ASN A 12 -10.49 -8.59 4.68
C ASN A 12 -10.52 -9.82 5.59
N PRO A 13 -11.37 -10.84 5.30
CA PRO A 13 -11.46 -12.03 6.15
C PRO A 13 -10.16 -12.83 6.22
N MET A 14 -9.26 -12.66 5.26
CA MET A 14 -7.96 -13.34 5.27
C MET A 14 -7.03 -12.83 6.35
N GLU A 15 -7.32 -11.66 6.94
CA GLU A 15 -6.49 -11.12 8.04
C GLU A 15 -6.39 -12.09 9.19
N ARG A 16 -7.50 -12.70 9.59
CA ARG A 16 -7.52 -13.68 10.68
C ARG A 16 -6.99 -15.04 10.25
N VAL A 17 -7.28 -15.46 9.02
CA VAL A 17 -6.87 -16.76 8.51
C VAL A 17 -5.35 -16.85 8.37
N VAL A 18 -4.74 -15.79 7.82
CA VAL A 18 -3.30 -15.74 7.57
C VAL A 18 -2.53 -15.17 8.77
N GLY A 19 -3.17 -14.29 9.55
CA GLY A 19 -2.53 -13.64 10.68
C GLY A 19 -1.83 -12.35 10.29
N PHE A 20 -2.49 -11.50 9.49
CA PHE A 20 -1.95 -10.20 9.12
C PHE A 20 -2.96 -9.08 9.36
N SER A 21 -2.49 -7.85 9.30
CA SER A 21 -3.32 -6.64 9.33
C SER A 21 -3.08 -5.84 8.04
N ARG A 22 -4.03 -4.98 7.66
CA ARG A 22 -3.81 -4.09 6.52
C ARG A 22 -2.67 -3.12 6.78
N ALA A 23 -2.61 -2.59 8.00
CA ALA A 23 -1.51 -1.76 8.48
C ALA A 23 -1.33 -1.96 9.97
N VAL A 24 -0.16 -1.61 10.46
CA VAL A 24 0.17 -1.63 11.90
C VAL A 24 0.75 -0.28 12.25
N ARG A 25 0.24 0.32 13.33
CA ARG A 25 0.80 1.55 13.88
C ARG A 25 1.43 1.30 15.23
N VAL A 26 2.65 1.80 15.44
CA VAL A 26 3.34 1.81 16.74
C VAL A 26 3.96 3.18 16.92
N GLY A 27 3.46 3.97 17.87
CA GLY A 27 3.91 5.35 18.05
C GLY A 27 3.68 6.18 16.78
N PRO A 28 4.71 6.85 16.24
CA PRO A 28 4.58 7.60 15.00
C PRO A 28 4.71 6.74 13.75
N PHE A 29 5.12 5.49 13.88
CA PHE A 29 5.41 4.61 12.75
C PHE A 29 4.16 3.87 12.29
N VAL A 30 3.90 3.88 10.97
CA VAL A 30 2.81 3.11 10.35
C VAL A 30 3.40 2.30 9.21
N SER A 31 3.16 1.00 9.22
CA SER A 31 3.57 0.12 8.12
C SER A 31 2.33 -0.44 7.44
N VAL A 32 2.22 -0.25 6.13
CA VAL A 32 1.14 -0.79 5.31
C VAL A 32 1.70 -1.96 4.51
N GLY A 33 1.10 -3.12 4.68
CA GLY A 33 1.56 -4.35 4.05
C GLY A 33 1.29 -4.41 2.56
N GLY A 34 1.77 -5.47 1.92
CA GLY A 34 1.54 -5.72 0.51
C GLY A 34 0.08 -5.54 0.14
N THR A 35 -0.20 -4.60 -0.75
CA THR A 35 -1.56 -4.17 -1.05
C THR A 35 -1.90 -4.52 -2.48
N ALA A 36 -2.87 -5.42 -2.65
CA ALA A 36 -3.35 -5.89 -3.94
C ALA A 36 -4.49 -5.02 -4.47
N PRO A 37 -4.69 -4.99 -5.80
CA PRO A 37 -5.72 -4.14 -6.42
C PRO A 37 -7.11 -4.78 -6.35
N VAL A 38 -7.69 -4.84 -5.17
CA VAL A 38 -9.00 -5.48 -4.95
C VAL A 38 -10.02 -4.46 -4.44
N ASP A 39 -11.30 -4.74 -4.70
CA ASP A 39 -12.41 -3.97 -4.15
C ASP A 39 -12.88 -4.55 -2.80
N ALA A 40 -13.96 -3.98 -2.25
CA ALA A 40 -14.50 -4.42 -0.97
C ALA A 40 -15.01 -5.88 -0.98
N ASP A 41 -15.34 -6.41 -2.16
CA ASP A 41 -15.82 -7.78 -2.33
C ASP A 41 -14.67 -8.76 -2.64
N GLY A 42 -13.43 -8.26 -2.65
CA GLY A 42 -12.24 -9.07 -2.95
C GLY A 42 -12.01 -9.32 -4.43
N LYS A 43 -12.74 -8.63 -5.31
CA LYS A 43 -12.56 -8.76 -6.75
C LYS A 43 -11.46 -7.83 -7.25
N THR A 44 -10.69 -8.33 -8.23
CA THR A 44 -9.64 -7.52 -8.84
C THR A 44 -10.21 -6.34 -9.61
N VAL A 45 -9.70 -5.15 -9.34
CA VAL A 45 -10.00 -3.93 -10.07
C VAL A 45 -8.99 -3.79 -11.20
N GLY A 46 -9.45 -3.56 -12.43
CA GLY A 46 -8.56 -3.28 -13.55
C GLY A 46 -7.82 -4.51 -14.07
N VAL A 47 -8.51 -5.64 -14.26
CA VAL A 47 -7.88 -6.85 -14.85
C VAL A 47 -7.19 -6.48 -16.17
N GLY A 48 -5.90 -6.80 -16.29
CA GLY A 48 -5.10 -6.49 -17.48
C GLY A 48 -4.65 -5.03 -17.60
N ASP A 49 -4.93 -4.18 -16.61
CA ASP A 49 -4.63 -2.75 -16.64
C ASP A 49 -3.80 -2.36 -15.41
N VAL A 50 -2.48 -2.29 -15.58
CA VAL A 50 -1.58 -2.00 -14.46
C VAL A 50 -1.78 -0.58 -13.90
N ALA A 51 -2.14 0.39 -14.73
CA ALA A 51 -2.40 1.74 -14.25
C ALA A 51 -3.63 1.78 -13.32
N ALA A 52 -4.72 1.14 -13.73
CA ALA A 52 -5.92 1.04 -12.89
C ALA A 52 -5.64 0.27 -11.60
N GLN A 53 -4.87 -0.81 -11.67
CA GLN A 53 -4.48 -1.58 -10.51
C GLN A 53 -3.61 -0.75 -9.56
N THR A 54 -2.69 0.05 -10.08
CA THR A 54 -1.86 0.94 -9.28
C THR A 54 -2.70 1.96 -8.52
N ARG A 55 -3.68 2.58 -9.18
CA ARG A 55 -4.61 3.51 -8.52
C ARG A 55 -5.36 2.86 -7.39
N GLN A 56 -5.84 1.64 -7.60
CA GLN A 56 -6.57 0.91 -6.56
C GLN A 56 -5.70 0.58 -5.37
N CYS A 57 -4.46 0.11 -5.59
CA CYS A 57 -3.52 -0.14 -4.50
C CYS A 57 -3.25 1.12 -3.68
N LEU A 58 -3.02 2.25 -4.35
CA LEU A 58 -2.73 3.52 -3.65
C LEU A 58 -3.96 4.07 -2.93
N ALA A 59 -5.16 3.87 -3.46
CA ALA A 59 -6.40 4.24 -2.77
C ALA A 59 -6.57 3.45 -1.47
N ILE A 60 -6.28 2.16 -1.49
CA ILE A 60 -6.34 1.29 -0.29
C ILE A 60 -5.29 1.74 0.73
N ILE A 61 -4.06 2.02 0.29
CA ILE A 61 -2.98 2.50 1.16
C ILE A 61 -3.37 3.83 1.81
N LYS A 62 -3.89 4.77 1.02
CA LYS A 62 -4.34 6.06 1.53
C LYS A 62 -5.39 5.89 2.62
N ALA A 63 -6.41 5.07 2.39
CA ALA A 63 -7.46 4.81 3.37
C ALA A 63 -6.91 4.17 4.64
N ALA A 64 -5.97 3.21 4.52
CA ALA A 64 -5.36 2.56 5.66
C ALA A 64 -4.54 3.55 6.50
N LEU A 65 -3.77 4.42 5.85
CA LEU A 65 -2.99 5.46 6.54
C LEU A 65 -3.91 6.41 7.30
N GLU A 66 -4.99 6.87 6.67
CA GLU A 66 -5.95 7.79 7.30
C GLU A 66 -6.63 7.13 8.50
N LYS A 67 -6.97 5.86 8.39
CA LYS A 67 -7.56 5.09 9.50
C LYS A 67 -6.58 4.95 10.66
N ALA A 68 -5.29 4.92 10.37
CA ALA A 68 -4.23 4.87 11.39
C ALA A 68 -3.90 6.23 12.00
N GLY A 69 -4.54 7.31 11.54
CA GLY A 69 -4.24 8.68 12.00
C GLY A 69 -3.08 9.33 11.26
N SER A 70 -2.73 8.82 10.10
CA SER A 70 -1.65 9.29 9.25
C SER A 70 -2.21 9.80 7.92
N GLY A 71 -1.40 9.84 6.89
CA GLY A 71 -1.79 10.23 5.54
C GLY A 71 -0.65 10.06 4.57
N LEU A 72 -0.92 10.30 3.30
CA LEU A 72 0.09 10.17 2.25
C LEU A 72 1.30 11.07 2.49
N SER A 73 1.09 12.26 3.07
CA SER A 73 2.19 13.20 3.36
C SER A 73 3.21 12.66 4.37
N ASP A 74 2.83 11.67 5.16
CA ASP A 74 3.71 11.04 6.14
C ASP A 74 4.53 9.88 5.54
N VAL A 75 4.26 9.46 4.32
CA VAL A 75 4.93 8.32 3.71
C VAL A 75 6.40 8.63 3.46
N VAL A 76 7.28 7.74 3.92
CA VAL A 76 8.72 7.87 3.73
C VAL A 76 9.28 6.83 2.77
N ARG A 77 8.57 5.74 2.54
CA ARG A 77 8.99 4.66 1.64
C ARG A 77 7.79 4.01 0.96
N THR A 78 7.95 3.72 -0.32
CA THR A 78 7.07 2.80 -1.05
C THR A 78 7.90 1.71 -1.70
N ARG A 79 7.30 0.53 -1.89
CA ARG A 79 7.83 -0.54 -2.74
C ARG A 79 6.77 -0.91 -3.73
N ILE A 80 7.15 -0.88 -5.01
CA ILE A 80 6.29 -1.30 -6.11
C ILE A 80 6.79 -2.66 -6.57
N ILE A 81 5.91 -3.65 -6.50
CA ILE A 81 6.22 -5.03 -6.86
C ILE A 81 5.36 -5.39 -8.07
N LEU A 82 6.01 -5.75 -9.17
CA LEU A 82 5.35 -6.03 -10.45
C LEU A 82 5.55 -7.49 -10.84
N THR A 83 4.69 -8.01 -11.70
CA THR A 83 4.91 -9.32 -12.33
C THR A 83 5.59 -9.18 -13.70
N ASP A 84 5.58 -7.97 -14.27
CA ASP A 84 6.31 -7.64 -15.50
C ASP A 84 7.01 -6.30 -15.29
N ILE A 85 8.35 -6.32 -15.29
CA ILE A 85 9.12 -5.11 -15.02
C ILE A 85 8.88 -4.02 -16.09
N ASP A 86 8.47 -4.39 -17.30
CA ASP A 86 8.19 -3.42 -18.35
C ASP A 86 6.96 -2.55 -18.06
N ASP A 87 6.13 -2.94 -17.09
CA ASP A 87 4.99 -2.13 -16.62
C ASP A 87 5.39 -0.97 -15.72
N TRP A 88 6.69 -0.80 -15.40
CA TRP A 88 7.14 0.17 -14.41
C TRP A 88 6.77 1.61 -14.75
N LYS A 89 6.78 1.99 -16.05
CA LYS A 89 6.47 3.35 -16.46
C LYS A 89 5.01 3.72 -16.18
N ASP A 90 4.10 2.82 -16.50
CA ASP A 90 2.67 3.04 -16.25
C ASP A 90 2.38 3.12 -14.74
N ALA A 91 3.03 2.28 -13.94
CA ALA A 91 2.90 2.32 -12.49
C ALA A 91 3.44 3.64 -11.91
N ILE A 92 4.61 4.07 -12.38
CA ILE A 92 5.24 5.32 -11.91
C ILE A 92 4.41 6.55 -12.29
N ASP A 93 3.83 6.57 -13.48
CA ASP A 93 2.99 7.69 -13.90
C ASP A 93 1.81 7.87 -12.96
N VAL A 94 1.19 6.79 -12.50
CA VAL A 94 0.11 6.86 -11.50
C VAL A 94 0.67 7.27 -10.14
N ARG A 95 1.80 6.67 -9.70
CA ARG A 95 2.41 6.98 -8.42
C ARG A 95 2.76 8.47 -8.30
N LYS A 96 3.21 9.10 -9.37
CA LYS A 96 3.51 10.53 -9.39
C LYS A 96 2.32 11.40 -8.98
N ASP A 97 1.10 11.01 -9.37
CA ASP A 97 -0.10 11.77 -9.01
C ASP A 97 -0.31 11.86 -7.50
N TYR A 98 0.15 10.83 -6.77
CA TYR A 98 0.01 10.75 -5.32
C TYR A 98 1.20 11.33 -4.57
N PHE A 99 2.42 11.21 -5.09
CA PHE A 99 3.65 11.44 -4.35
C PHE A 99 4.59 12.48 -4.94
N HIS A 100 4.18 13.20 -5.98
CA HIS A 100 5.05 14.15 -6.68
C HIS A 100 5.71 15.16 -5.73
N ASP A 101 4.97 15.68 -4.77
CA ASP A 101 5.49 16.69 -3.84
C ASP A 101 6.05 16.07 -2.54
N ILE A 102 5.64 14.86 -2.21
CA ILE A 102 6.05 14.18 -0.97
C ILE A 102 7.40 13.50 -1.16
N ARG A 103 7.57 12.82 -2.28
CA ARG A 103 8.83 12.24 -2.77
C ARG A 103 9.45 11.23 -1.80
N PRO A 104 8.69 10.23 -1.34
CA PRO A 104 9.27 9.16 -0.52
C PRO A 104 10.30 8.36 -1.32
N VAL A 105 11.21 7.70 -0.61
CA VAL A 105 12.09 6.74 -1.28
C VAL A 105 11.27 5.62 -1.87
N ASP A 106 11.74 5.01 -2.95
CA ASP A 106 11.01 3.97 -3.66
C ASP A 106 11.94 2.85 -4.11
N THR A 107 11.39 1.65 -4.17
CA THR A 107 12.03 0.50 -4.79
C THR A 107 11.03 -0.15 -5.71
N ILE A 108 11.45 -0.42 -6.94
CA ILE A 108 10.64 -1.12 -7.94
C ILE A 108 11.32 -2.44 -8.25
N MET A 109 10.57 -3.52 -8.19
CA MET A 109 11.10 -4.84 -8.47
C MET A 109 10.03 -5.68 -9.16
N ALA A 110 10.46 -6.74 -9.82
CA ALA A 110 9.56 -7.72 -10.40
C ALA A 110 9.72 -9.05 -9.68
N ILE A 111 8.61 -9.77 -9.55
CA ILE A 111 8.57 -11.14 -9.04
C ILE A 111 7.89 -12.02 -10.08
N ASP A 112 7.94 -13.33 -9.87
CA ASP A 112 7.33 -14.28 -10.79
C ASP A 112 5.81 -14.09 -10.87
N ARG A 113 5.12 -14.06 -9.74
CA ARG A 113 3.67 -13.95 -9.68
C ARG A 113 3.20 -13.68 -8.25
N PHE A 114 1.95 -13.22 -8.14
CA PHE A 114 1.23 -13.11 -6.87
C PHE A 114 0.32 -14.32 -6.65
N VAL A 115 -0.29 -14.39 -5.48
CA VAL A 115 -1.24 -15.45 -5.14
C VAL A 115 -2.41 -15.50 -6.13
N ASN A 116 -2.90 -14.33 -6.56
CA ASN A 116 -3.92 -14.22 -7.59
C ASN A 116 -3.26 -13.85 -8.92
N PRO A 117 -3.41 -14.65 -9.97
CA PRO A 117 -2.76 -14.38 -11.27
C PRO A 117 -3.28 -13.13 -11.98
N GLU A 118 -4.40 -12.56 -11.55
CA GLU A 118 -4.91 -11.30 -12.10
C GLU A 118 -4.14 -10.09 -11.58
N TRP A 119 -3.41 -10.23 -10.48
CA TRP A 119 -2.68 -9.10 -9.89
C TRP A 119 -1.37 -8.89 -10.64
N LEU A 120 -1.24 -7.71 -11.23
CA LEU A 120 -0.02 -7.29 -11.95
C LEU A 120 0.91 -6.51 -11.03
N ILE A 121 0.41 -6.03 -9.91
CA ILE A 121 1.12 -5.14 -9.00
C ILE A 121 0.62 -5.31 -7.57
N GLU A 122 1.55 -5.22 -6.60
CA GLU A 122 1.25 -4.90 -5.21
C GLU A 122 2.15 -3.76 -4.77
N ILE A 123 1.69 -2.98 -3.80
CA ILE A 123 2.45 -1.85 -3.26
C ILE A 123 2.47 -1.93 -1.75
N GLU A 124 3.62 -1.63 -1.17
CA GLU A 124 3.82 -1.46 0.28
C GLU A 124 4.20 -0.02 0.57
N ALA A 125 3.87 0.45 1.78
CA ALA A 125 4.24 1.79 2.20
C ALA A 125 4.56 1.81 3.70
N ASP A 126 5.56 2.62 4.06
CA ASP A 126 5.88 2.94 5.45
C ASP A 126 5.75 4.45 5.64
N ALA A 127 5.18 4.87 6.77
CA ALA A 127 4.96 6.26 7.10
C ALA A 127 5.43 6.58 8.51
N ILE A 128 5.82 7.83 8.71
CA ILE A 128 6.16 8.37 10.04
C ILE A 128 5.32 9.64 10.21
N ILE A 129 4.49 9.65 11.24
CA ILE A 129 3.59 10.79 11.52
C ILE A 129 4.43 11.97 11.98
N GLU A 130 4.47 13.04 11.18
CA GLU A 130 5.36 14.18 11.40
C GLU A 130 5.05 14.95 12.68
N ASN A 131 3.77 15.05 13.03
CA ASN A 131 3.33 15.84 14.17
C ASN A 131 3.10 15.01 15.43
N TRP A 132 3.61 13.79 15.46
CA TRP A 132 3.44 12.89 16.58
C TRP A 132 4.10 13.47 17.84
N GLY A 133 3.39 13.44 18.97
CA GLY A 133 3.91 13.92 20.25
C GLY A 133 3.89 15.44 20.43
N LYS A 134 3.28 16.16 19.52
CA LYS A 134 3.17 17.64 19.60
C LYS A 134 1.77 18.08 20.00
#